data_d25df84b9d0f7c65b24132cc5159b795
#
_entry.id   d25df84b9d0f7c65b24132cc5159b795
#
_cell.length_a   1.000
_cell.length_b   1.000
_cell.length_c   1.000
_cell.angle_alpha   90.00
_cell.angle_beta   90.00
_cell.angle_gamma   90.00
#
_symmetry.space_group_name_H-M   'P 1'
#
loop_
_entity.id
_entity.type
_entity.pdbx_description
1 polymer ?
#
loop_
_entity_poly.entity_id
_entity_poly.type
_entity_poly.pdbx_seq_one_letter_code
_entity_poly.pdbx_strand_id
1 'polypeptide(L)'
;MIFEEEFAEIGFDGILAVSASDITDEMIDKCFEIDRKFYKEEYSWENSEIKQIIKKFGHFCFVFLDKEEKSVMGYSFWIPVKTDVLNEFIKTKQMLILLKEEYCEEFKPNCNINLFCGGEAFVPGYDLQNLHNAIENLFQRKVLELANIGSRIEYIAIEVCCKYDEEYLIPLLGLEKSIKKDKSIFYYGKYSPIKIYPSSRYVQEIQKFYQDK
;
A
#
# COMPACT_ATOMS: atom_id res chain seq x y z
N MET A 1 -10.98 -4.26 10.43
CA MET A 1 -11.87 -5.06 9.57
C MET A 1 -11.08 -6.27 9.13
N ILE A 2 -11.66 -7.48 9.21
CA ILE A 2 -11.02 -8.74 8.84
C ILE A 2 -11.59 -9.15 7.48
N PHE A 3 -10.72 -9.49 6.54
CA PHE A 3 -11.07 -9.89 5.19
C PHE A 3 -10.63 -11.35 4.98
N GLU A 4 -11.54 -12.28 5.20
CA GLU A 4 -11.33 -13.72 4.90
C GLU A 4 -11.73 -14.06 3.47
N GLU A 5 -12.82 -13.47 2.99
CA GLU A 5 -13.46 -13.84 1.73
C GLU A 5 -12.56 -13.60 0.51
N GLU A 6 -11.80 -12.50 0.49
CA GLU A 6 -10.91 -12.18 -0.61
C GLU A 6 -9.78 -13.21 -0.80
N PHE A 7 -9.37 -13.88 0.27
CA PHE A 7 -8.35 -14.94 0.21
C PHE A 7 -8.95 -16.30 -0.10
N ALA A 8 -10.11 -16.62 0.47
CA ALA A 8 -10.80 -17.88 0.21
C ALA A 8 -11.18 -18.06 -1.29
N GLU A 9 -11.65 -16.99 -1.93
CA GLU A 9 -12.01 -17.00 -3.35
C GLU A 9 -10.85 -17.30 -4.31
N ILE A 10 -9.61 -17.04 -3.90
CA ILE A 10 -8.40 -17.32 -4.70
C ILE A 10 -7.63 -18.55 -4.22
N GLY A 11 -8.24 -19.37 -3.33
CA GLY A 11 -7.66 -20.61 -2.84
C GLY A 11 -6.63 -20.45 -1.71
N PHE A 12 -6.63 -19.31 -1.01
CA PHE A 12 -5.80 -19.05 0.16
C PHE A 12 -6.61 -19.09 1.46
N ASP A 13 -7.22 -20.21 1.74
CA ASP A 13 -8.05 -20.38 2.94
C ASP A 13 -7.29 -20.22 4.27
N GLY A 14 -5.96 -20.25 4.22
CA GLY A 14 -5.09 -20.14 5.39
C GLY A 14 -4.66 -18.72 5.78
N ILE A 15 -5.11 -17.66 5.05
CA ILE A 15 -4.68 -16.28 5.31
C ILE A 15 -5.86 -15.40 5.69
N LEU A 16 -5.60 -14.48 6.63
CA LEU A 16 -6.49 -13.37 6.99
C LEU A 16 -5.82 -12.05 6.67
N ALA A 17 -6.57 -11.06 6.19
CA ALA A 17 -6.10 -9.68 6.15
C ALA A 17 -6.78 -8.85 7.25
N VAL A 18 -5.98 -8.09 7.97
CA VAL A 18 -6.41 -7.14 8.99
C VAL A 18 -6.08 -5.74 8.51
N SER A 19 -7.01 -4.79 8.64
CA SER A 19 -6.78 -3.42 8.19
C SER A 19 -7.19 -2.37 9.21
N ALA A 20 -6.67 -1.15 9.03
CA ALA A 20 -7.03 0.06 9.77
C ALA A 20 -6.93 -0.12 11.30
N SER A 21 -8.04 0.13 12.01
CA SER A 21 -8.10 0.14 13.48
C SER A 21 -7.81 -1.21 14.15
N ASP A 22 -7.88 -2.30 13.40
CA ASP A 22 -7.64 -3.64 13.94
C ASP A 22 -6.16 -4.04 13.88
N ILE A 23 -5.30 -3.23 13.24
CA ILE A 23 -3.85 -3.43 13.25
C ILE A 23 -3.29 -3.00 14.61
N THR A 24 -2.71 -3.96 15.33
CA THR A 24 -2.11 -3.72 16.65
C THR A 24 -0.66 -3.27 16.54
N ASP A 25 -0.10 -2.67 17.61
CA ASP A 25 1.32 -2.33 17.67
C ASP A 25 2.23 -3.56 17.52
N GLU A 26 1.82 -4.69 18.09
CA GLU A 26 2.55 -5.95 17.96
C GLU A 26 2.59 -6.44 16.50
N MET A 27 1.49 -6.32 15.77
CA MET A 27 1.46 -6.66 14.34
C MET A 27 2.42 -5.76 13.55
N ILE A 28 2.45 -4.45 13.84
CA ILE A 28 3.38 -3.53 13.18
C ILE A 28 4.83 -3.87 13.50
N ASP A 29 5.14 -4.23 14.75
CA ASP A 29 6.51 -4.65 15.13
C ASP A 29 6.93 -5.91 14.35
N LYS A 30 6.02 -6.86 14.14
CA LYS A 30 6.27 -8.04 13.30
C LYS A 30 6.47 -7.69 11.82
N CYS A 31 5.73 -6.72 11.30
CA CYS A 31 5.98 -6.21 9.94
C CYS A 31 7.40 -5.63 9.82
N PHE A 32 7.88 -4.89 10.80
CA PHE A 32 9.27 -4.39 10.82
C PHE A 32 10.30 -5.52 10.92
N GLU A 33 10.01 -6.60 11.64
CA GLU A 33 10.89 -7.78 11.64
C GLU A 33 10.99 -8.45 10.26
N ILE A 34 9.90 -8.46 9.49
CA ILE A 34 9.89 -8.93 8.10
C ILE A 34 10.68 -7.98 7.23
N ASP A 35 10.42 -6.68 7.35
CA ASP A 35 11.06 -5.62 6.59
C ASP A 35 12.59 -5.68 6.65
N ARG A 36 13.14 -5.84 7.86
CA ARG A 36 14.59 -5.97 8.09
C ARG A 36 15.25 -7.15 7.39
N LYS A 37 14.49 -8.14 6.92
CA LYS A 37 15.03 -9.27 6.14
C LYS A 37 15.23 -8.90 4.67
N PHE A 38 14.48 -7.93 4.17
CA PHE A 38 14.49 -7.51 2.76
C PHE A 38 15.20 -6.20 2.55
N TYR A 39 15.12 -5.28 3.52
CA TYR A 39 15.65 -3.93 3.41
C TYR A 39 16.82 -3.73 4.38
N LYS A 40 17.76 -2.89 3.98
CA LYS A 40 18.83 -2.46 4.89
C LYS A 40 18.26 -1.55 5.97
N GLU A 41 18.89 -1.52 7.15
CA GLU A 41 18.46 -0.68 8.28
C GLU A 41 18.21 0.80 7.90
N GLU A 42 18.96 1.33 6.95
CA GLU A 42 18.82 2.71 6.48
C GLU A 42 17.51 2.99 5.71
N TYR A 43 16.75 1.95 5.37
CA TYR A 43 15.44 2.03 4.70
C TYR A 43 14.30 1.50 5.57
N SER A 44 14.61 1.12 6.81
CA SER A 44 13.61 0.63 7.74
C SER A 44 12.67 1.75 8.17
N TRP A 45 11.39 1.48 8.12
CA TRP A 45 10.32 2.35 8.61
C TRP A 45 10.29 2.48 10.13
N GLU A 46 11.26 1.95 10.82
CA GLU A 46 11.31 1.89 12.28
C GLU A 46 11.53 3.27 12.90
N ASN A 47 10.51 4.11 12.83
CA ASN A 47 10.45 5.30 13.65
C ASN A 47 9.17 5.29 14.50
N SER A 48 9.18 6.00 15.61
CA SER A 48 8.07 6.04 16.57
C SER A 48 6.77 6.61 15.99
N GLU A 49 6.84 7.37 14.90
CA GLU A 49 5.68 8.01 14.27
C GLU A 49 4.91 7.04 13.35
N ILE A 50 5.58 6.04 12.76
CA ILE A 50 4.94 5.14 11.79
C ILE A 50 3.76 4.38 12.38
N LYS A 51 3.85 3.92 13.62
CA LYS A 51 2.72 3.26 14.29
C LYS A 51 1.51 4.18 14.39
N GLN A 52 1.75 5.46 14.73
CA GLN A 52 0.69 6.46 14.81
C GLN A 52 0.11 6.77 13.41
N ILE A 53 0.97 6.89 12.40
CA ILE A 53 0.57 7.10 11.01
C ILE A 53 -0.32 5.95 10.52
N ILE A 54 0.10 4.69 10.70
CA ILE A 54 -0.69 3.52 10.31
C ILE A 54 -2.04 3.50 11.02
N LYS A 55 -2.09 3.76 12.32
CA LYS A 55 -3.34 3.78 13.09
C LYS A 55 -4.29 4.90 12.67
N LYS A 56 -3.77 6.07 12.37
CA LYS A 56 -4.58 7.24 12.06
C LYS A 56 -4.97 7.32 10.58
N PHE A 57 -4.06 6.94 9.68
CA PHE A 57 -4.21 7.12 8.24
C PHE A 57 -4.24 5.80 7.45
N GLY A 58 -4.21 4.66 8.14
CA GLY A 58 -3.98 3.34 7.55
C GLY A 58 -5.21 2.72 6.87
N HIS A 59 -6.10 3.50 6.26
CA HIS A 59 -7.27 2.97 5.53
C HIS A 59 -6.88 1.96 4.43
N PHE A 60 -5.72 2.14 3.82
CA PHE A 60 -5.11 1.26 2.83
C PHE A 60 -3.91 0.46 3.39
N CYS A 61 -3.82 0.32 4.71
CA CYS A 61 -2.81 -0.53 5.33
C CYS A 61 -3.41 -1.89 5.66
N PHE A 62 -2.70 -2.94 5.28
CA PHE A 62 -3.10 -4.33 5.50
C PHE A 62 -1.95 -5.09 6.16
N VAL A 63 -2.30 -5.92 7.14
CA VAL A 63 -1.42 -6.94 7.73
C VAL A 63 -2.02 -8.29 7.44
N PHE A 64 -1.21 -9.21 6.96
CA PHE A 64 -1.62 -10.56 6.58
C PHE A 64 -1.18 -11.53 7.66
N LEU A 65 -2.12 -12.33 8.13
CA LEU A 65 -1.92 -13.29 9.21
C LEU A 65 -2.16 -14.71 8.70
N ASP A 66 -1.38 -15.66 9.19
CA ASP A 66 -1.77 -17.05 9.13
C ASP A 66 -3.06 -17.26 9.93
N LYS A 67 -4.03 -17.97 9.35
CA LYS A 67 -5.36 -18.13 9.93
C LYS A 67 -5.34 -18.98 11.21
N GLU A 68 -4.51 -20.02 11.24
CA GLU A 68 -4.41 -20.95 12.35
C GLU A 68 -3.49 -20.39 13.45
N GLU A 69 -2.28 -20.02 13.10
CA GLU A 69 -1.25 -19.59 14.04
C GLU A 69 -1.40 -18.14 14.47
N LYS A 70 -2.16 -17.31 13.71
CA LYS A 70 -2.26 -15.85 13.90
C LYS A 70 -0.91 -15.13 13.80
N SER A 71 0.09 -15.78 13.24
CA SER A 71 1.40 -15.18 13.01
C SER A 71 1.35 -14.21 11.83
N VAL A 72 2.11 -13.11 11.91
CA VAL A 72 2.20 -12.14 10.81
C VAL A 72 3.03 -12.73 9.67
N MET A 73 2.43 -12.77 8.49
CA MET A 73 3.02 -13.34 7.28
C MET A 73 3.54 -12.27 6.32
N GLY A 74 2.99 -11.06 6.41
CA GLY A 74 3.36 -9.97 5.53
C GLY A 74 2.50 -8.74 5.76
N TYR A 75 2.76 -7.72 4.95
CA TYR A 75 2.02 -6.47 4.99
C TYR A 75 2.04 -5.75 3.64
N SER A 76 1.09 -4.85 3.45
CA SER A 76 1.05 -3.88 2.36
C SER A 76 0.53 -2.57 2.93
N PHE A 77 1.38 -1.51 2.94
CA PHE A 77 1.08 -0.24 3.57
C PHE A 77 1.06 0.91 2.56
N TRP A 78 -0.10 1.54 2.42
CA TRP A 78 -0.31 2.71 1.59
C TRP A 78 -0.81 3.87 2.45
N ILE A 79 -0.07 4.96 2.43
CA ILE A 79 -0.31 6.12 3.28
C ILE A 79 -0.79 7.30 2.42
N PRO A 80 -1.89 7.96 2.79
CA PRO A 80 -2.33 9.18 2.12
C PRO A 80 -1.39 10.34 2.45
N VAL A 81 -0.88 11.00 1.41
CA VAL A 81 0.08 12.10 1.55
C VAL A 81 -0.42 13.37 0.87
N LYS A 82 -0.11 14.51 1.46
CA LYS A 82 -0.46 15.83 0.93
C LYS A 82 0.19 16.08 -0.43
N THR A 83 -0.51 16.79 -1.31
CA THR A 83 -0.05 17.06 -2.68
C THR A 83 1.25 17.88 -2.72
N ASP A 84 1.40 18.87 -1.88
CA ASP A 84 2.62 19.68 -1.77
C ASP A 84 3.81 18.87 -1.31
N VAL A 85 3.59 17.96 -0.34
CA VAL A 85 4.59 17.01 0.17
C VAL A 85 5.01 16.05 -0.95
N LEU A 86 4.06 15.44 -1.65
CA LEU A 86 4.38 14.56 -2.79
C LEU A 86 5.21 15.29 -3.84
N ASN A 87 4.83 16.53 -4.21
CA ASN A 87 5.56 17.33 -5.17
C ASN A 87 6.97 17.70 -4.70
N GLU A 88 7.18 17.94 -3.41
CA GLU A 88 8.51 18.17 -2.86
C GLU A 88 9.38 16.91 -2.94
N PHE A 89 8.84 15.75 -2.59
CA PHE A 89 9.56 14.48 -2.65
C PHE A 89 9.92 14.05 -4.08
N ILE A 90 9.03 14.30 -5.05
CA ILE A 90 9.35 14.11 -6.46
C ILE A 90 10.62 14.91 -6.85
N LYS A 91 10.81 16.11 -6.31
CA LYS A 91 11.92 17.00 -6.69
C LYS A 91 13.23 16.67 -5.96
N THR A 92 13.22 16.31 -4.69
CA THR A 92 14.42 16.49 -3.89
C THR A 92 14.80 15.38 -2.91
N LYS A 93 13.87 14.62 -2.32
CA LYS A 93 14.15 13.85 -1.10
C LYS A 93 13.71 12.38 -1.20
N GLN A 94 14.22 11.59 -0.27
CA GLN A 94 13.76 10.23 -0.02
C GLN A 94 12.55 10.29 0.93
N MET A 95 11.41 9.77 0.49
CA MET A 95 10.16 9.88 1.23
C MET A 95 10.08 8.91 2.41
N LEU A 96 10.58 7.68 2.21
CA LEU A 96 10.52 6.62 3.20
C LEU A 96 11.11 7.02 4.55
N ILE A 97 12.27 7.65 4.53
CA ILE A 97 13.02 8.04 5.73
C ILE A 97 12.41 9.27 6.43
N LEU A 98 11.66 10.08 5.68
CA LEU A 98 11.18 11.38 6.14
C LEU A 98 9.67 11.44 6.34
N LEU A 99 8.95 10.31 6.20
CA LEU A 99 7.51 10.30 6.37
C LEU A 99 7.15 10.62 7.83
N LYS A 100 6.40 11.71 8.01
CA LYS A 100 5.93 12.22 9.28
C LYS A 100 4.41 12.35 9.28
N GLU A 101 3.80 12.34 10.45
CA GLU A 101 2.35 12.52 10.58
C GLU A 101 1.85 13.81 9.91
N GLU A 102 2.60 14.90 10.03
CA GLU A 102 2.26 16.20 9.42
C GLU A 102 2.20 16.20 7.89
N TYR A 103 2.82 15.18 7.24
CA TYR A 103 2.82 14.99 5.78
C TYR A 103 1.63 14.19 5.28
N CYS A 104 0.92 13.52 6.19
CA CYS A 104 -0.22 12.70 5.87
C CYS A 104 -1.49 13.52 5.74
N GLU A 105 -2.47 12.99 5.00
CA GLU A 105 -3.77 13.60 4.78
C GLU A 105 -4.88 12.65 5.24
N GLU A 106 -5.91 13.21 5.90
CA GLU A 106 -7.06 12.42 6.31
C GLU A 106 -8.00 12.15 5.14
N PHE A 107 -8.56 10.95 5.10
CA PHE A 107 -9.63 10.61 4.16
C PHE A 107 -10.90 11.41 4.52
N LYS A 108 -11.36 12.22 3.57
CA LYS A 108 -12.57 13.05 3.71
C LYS A 108 -13.49 12.84 2.52
N PRO A 109 -14.80 13.00 2.68
CA PRO A 109 -15.73 12.96 1.55
C PRO A 109 -15.41 14.05 0.51
N ASN A 110 -15.59 13.71 -0.76
CA ASN A 110 -15.43 14.62 -1.90
C ASN A 110 -14.03 15.25 -2.03
N CYS A 111 -12.98 14.50 -1.69
CA CYS A 111 -11.60 14.96 -1.85
C CYS A 111 -10.80 14.08 -2.83
N ASN A 112 -9.74 14.65 -3.37
CA ASN A 112 -8.70 13.89 -4.08
C ASN A 112 -7.56 13.63 -3.11
N ILE A 113 -7.02 12.44 -3.15
CA ILE A 113 -5.91 12.00 -2.30
C ILE A 113 -4.76 11.43 -3.13
N ASN A 114 -3.56 11.52 -2.60
CA ASN A 114 -2.41 10.83 -3.16
C ASN A 114 -2.01 9.70 -2.21
N LEU A 115 -1.67 8.55 -2.74
CA LEU A 115 -1.18 7.42 -1.94
C LEU A 115 0.31 7.20 -2.17
N PHE A 116 1.02 7.02 -1.09
CA PHE A 116 2.41 6.58 -1.09
C PHE A 116 2.50 5.16 -0.56
N CYS A 117 3.09 4.27 -1.38
CA CYS A 117 3.40 2.91 -0.93
C CYS A 117 4.62 2.95 -0.03
N GLY A 118 4.42 2.66 1.21
CA GLY A 118 5.45 2.61 2.20
C GLY A 118 6.19 1.30 2.26
N GLY A 119 5.62 0.25 1.73
CA GLY A 119 6.25 -1.05 1.63
C GLY A 119 5.23 -2.17 1.51
N GLU A 120 5.70 -3.23 0.89
CA GLU A 120 4.99 -4.49 0.77
C GLU A 120 6.02 -5.61 0.90
N ALA A 121 5.86 -6.47 1.89
CA ALA A 121 6.78 -7.57 2.11
C ALA A 121 6.06 -8.78 2.73
N PHE A 122 6.53 -9.97 2.36
CA PHE A 122 5.99 -11.25 2.84
C PHE A 122 7.11 -12.18 3.25
N VAL A 123 6.84 -13.03 4.24
CA VAL A 123 7.76 -14.12 4.60
C VAL A 123 7.94 -15.05 3.40
N PRO A 124 9.15 -15.59 3.16
CA PRO A 124 9.41 -16.51 2.07
C PRO A 124 8.56 -17.79 2.14
N GLY A 125 8.20 -18.35 0.98
CA GLY A 125 7.55 -19.66 0.90
C GLY A 125 6.09 -19.62 0.44
N TYR A 126 5.53 -18.43 0.21
CA TYR A 126 4.17 -18.30 -0.33
C TYR A 126 4.17 -18.06 -1.84
N ASP A 127 3.08 -18.49 -2.50
CA ASP A 127 2.84 -18.15 -3.90
C ASP A 127 2.50 -16.66 -4.01
N LEU A 128 3.50 -15.87 -4.36
CA LEU A 128 3.39 -14.42 -4.46
C LEU A 128 2.35 -13.97 -5.50
N GLN A 129 2.15 -14.75 -6.58
CA GLN A 129 1.19 -14.36 -7.62
C GLN A 129 -0.25 -14.36 -7.10
N ASN A 130 -0.62 -15.42 -6.39
CA ASN A 130 -1.95 -15.51 -5.80
C ASN A 130 -2.14 -14.49 -4.67
N LEU A 131 -1.10 -14.27 -3.88
CA LEU A 131 -1.13 -13.28 -2.82
C LEU A 131 -1.32 -11.86 -3.38
N HIS A 132 -0.64 -11.52 -4.48
CA HIS A 132 -0.86 -10.24 -5.17
C HIS A 132 -2.30 -10.07 -5.67
N ASN A 133 -2.94 -11.11 -6.18
CA ASN A 133 -4.34 -11.03 -6.60
C ASN A 133 -5.27 -10.66 -5.43
N ALA A 134 -5.00 -11.18 -4.23
CA ALA A 134 -5.75 -10.80 -3.03
C ALA A 134 -5.51 -9.33 -2.64
N ILE A 135 -4.24 -8.89 -2.67
CA ILE A 135 -3.88 -7.50 -2.39
C ILE A 135 -4.55 -6.56 -3.39
N GLU A 136 -4.56 -6.91 -4.69
CA GLU A 136 -5.28 -6.16 -5.71
C GLU A 136 -6.75 -5.99 -5.37
N ASN A 137 -7.43 -7.06 -4.98
CA ASN A 137 -8.84 -7.00 -4.59
C ASN A 137 -9.05 -6.14 -3.34
N LEU A 138 -8.23 -6.31 -2.31
CA LEU A 138 -8.32 -5.51 -1.09
C LEU A 138 -8.10 -4.01 -1.37
N PHE A 139 -7.06 -3.68 -2.12
CA PHE A 139 -6.75 -2.32 -2.52
C PHE A 139 -7.93 -1.70 -3.30
N GLN A 140 -8.38 -2.36 -4.36
CA GLN A 140 -9.46 -1.85 -5.21
C GLN A 140 -10.80 -1.78 -4.46
N ARG A 141 -11.08 -2.69 -3.53
CA ARG A 141 -12.23 -2.57 -2.63
C ARG A 141 -12.18 -1.29 -1.82
N LYS A 142 -10.99 -0.92 -1.28
CA LYS A 142 -10.82 0.35 -0.57
C LYS A 142 -10.98 1.56 -1.47
N VAL A 143 -10.53 1.47 -2.72
CA VAL A 143 -10.80 2.51 -3.73
C VAL A 143 -12.30 2.67 -3.98
N LEU A 144 -13.04 1.57 -4.06
CA LEU A 144 -14.50 1.62 -4.22
C LEU A 144 -15.19 2.24 -2.99
N GLU A 145 -14.74 1.93 -1.78
CA GLU A 145 -15.22 2.58 -0.54
C GLU A 145 -15.02 4.11 -0.60
N LEU A 146 -13.84 4.58 -1.07
CA LEU A 146 -13.58 6.01 -1.28
C LEU A 146 -14.50 6.61 -2.36
N ALA A 147 -14.67 5.90 -3.47
CA ALA A 147 -15.53 6.35 -4.56
C ALA A 147 -16.98 6.58 -4.07
N ASN A 148 -17.50 5.70 -3.21
CA ASN A 148 -18.83 5.79 -2.63
C ASN A 148 -19.04 7.03 -1.74
N ILE A 149 -17.98 7.62 -1.21
CA ILE A 149 -18.04 8.91 -0.48
C ILE A 149 -17.62 10.11 -1.34
N GLY A 150 -17.52 9.93 -2.66
CA GLY A 150 -17.16 10.97 -3.60
C GLY A 150 -15.66 11.27 -3.69
N SER A 151 -14.81 10.53 -3.00
CA SER A 151 -13.37 10.74 -2.96
C SER A 151 -12.64 9.91 -4.01
N ARG A 152 -11.45 10.37 -4.43
CA ARG A 152 -10.67 9.73 -5.50
C ARG A 152 -9.19 9.69 -5.15
N ILE A 153 -8.52 8.63 -5.58
CA ILE A 153 -7.06 8.63 -5.65
C ILE A 153 -6.66 9.41 -6.90
N GLU A 154 -5.81 10.40 -6.75
CA GLU A 154 -5.30 11.19 -7.88
C GLU A 154 -3.95 10.66 -8.35
N TYR A 155 -3.01 10.50 -7.43
CA TYR A 155 -1.69 9.95 -7.71
C TYR A 155 -1.35 8.82 -6.77
N ILE A 156 -0.51 7.92 -7.28
CA ILE A 156 0.20 6.95 -6.45
C ILE A 156 1.71 7.11 -6.65
N ALA A 157 2.45 6.81 -5.61
CA ALA A 157 3.90 6.87 -5.61
C ALA A 157 4.49 5.74 -4.75
N ILE A 158 5.70 5.31 -5.10
CA ILE A 158 6.50 4.35 -4.34
C ILE A 158 7.97 4.71 -4.45
N GLU A 159 8.70 4.52 -3.37
CA GLU A 159 10.16 4.61 -3.37
C GLU A 159 10.76 3.20 -3.32
N VAL A 160 11.43 2.82 -4.39
CA VAL A 160 12.01 1.49 -4.56
C VAL A 160 13.47 1.50 -4.11
N CYS A 161 13.77 0.71 -3.11
CA CYS A 161 15.09 0.58 -2.52
C CYS A 161 15.74 -0.78 -2.79
N CYS A 162 14.99 -1.73 -3.33
CA CYS A 162 15.47 -3.07 -3.61
C CYS A 162 15.03 -3.56 -5.01
N LYS A 163 15.75 -4.56 -5.49
CA LYS A 163 15.51 -5.14 -6.82
C LYS A 163 14.18 -5.87 -6.93
N TYR A 164 13.69 -6.42 -5.81
CA TYR A 164 12.41 -7.10 -5.75
C TYR A 164 11.25 -6.17 -6.10
N ASP A 165 11.19 -5.01 -5.48
CA ASP A 165 10.13 -4.03 -5.75
C ASP A 165 10.15 -3.58 -7.23
N GLU A 166 11.36 -3.36 -7.78
CA GLU A 166 11.52 -2.93 -9.17
C GLU A 166 11.07 -4.00 -10.18
N GLU A 167 11.37 -5.26 -9.92
CA GLU A 167 11.06 -6.36 -10.83
C GLU A 167 9.62 -6.85 -10.72
N TYR A 168 9.00 -6.77 -9.54
CA TYR A 168 7.69 -7.34 -9.29
C TYR A 168 6.59 -6.30 -9.01
N LEU A 169 6.83 -5.36 -8.10
CA LEU A 169 5.79 -4.44 -7.66
C LEU A 169 5.52 -3.33 -8.70
N ILE A 170 6.56 -2.76 -9.29
CA ILE A 170 6.39 -1.68 -10.27
C ILE A 170 5.58 -2.09 -11.51
N PRO A 171 5.80 -3.28 -12.14
CA PRO A 171 4.96 -3.75 -13.23
C PRO A 171 3.48 -3.90 -12.84
N LEU A 172 3.19 -4.38 -11.63
CA LEU A 172 1.81 -4.54 -11.13
C LEU A 172 1.11 -3.20 -10.93
N LEU A 173 1.86 -2.18 -10.54
CA LEU A 173 1.33 -0.82 -10.34
C LEU A 173 1.23 -0.03 -11.63
N GLY A 174 1.77 -0.52 -12.74
CA GLY A 174 1.74 0.15 -14.04
C GLY A 174 2.36 1.55 -14.02
N LEU A 175 3.34 1.80 -13.15
CA LEU A 175 4.01 3.09 -13.01
C LEU A 175 5.11 3.24 -14.04
N GLU A 176 5.04 4.31 -14.83
CA GLU A 176 5.98 4.57 -15.92
C GLU A 176 7.00 5.68 -15.60
N LYS A 177 6.62 6.61 -14.71
CA LYS A 177 7.49 7.74 -14.37
C LYS A 177 8.40 7.38 -13.22
N SER A 178 9.70 7.60 -13.40
CA SER A 178 10.68 7.36 -12.36
C SER A 178 11.68 8.51 -12.25
N ILE A 179 12.17 8.72 -11.04
CA ILE A 179 13.23 9.68 -10.72
C ILE A 179 14.28 8.94 -9.92
N LYS A 180 15.50 8.88 -10.45
CA LYS A 180 16.61 8.26 -9.74
C LYS A 180 17.07 9.18 -8.60
N LYS A 181 17.16 8.64 -7.41
CA LYS A 181 17.72 9.25 -6.21
C LYS A 181 19.10 8.64 -5.92
N ASP A 182 19.80 9.12 -4.91
CA ASP A 182 21.14 8.62 -4.58
C ASP A 182 21.16 7.12 -4.25
N LYS A 183 20.13 6.63 -3.56
CA LYS A 183 20.05 5.25 -3.05
C LYS A 183 18.76 4.52 -3.43
N SER A 184 17.85 5.16 -4.14
CA SER A 184 16.53 4.64 -4.48
C SER A 184 16.06 5.14 -5.84
N ILE A 185 14.96 4.56 -6.32
CA ILE A 185 14.22 5.06 -7.48
C ILE A 185 12.81 5.38 -7.03
N PHE A 186 12.37 6.61 -7.29
CA PHE A 186 11.04 7.06 -6.96
C PHE A 186 10.13 6.95 -8.19
N TYR A 187 9.15 6.07 -8.12
CA TYR A 187 8.13 5.89 -9.16
C TYR A 187 6.85 6.59 -8.76
N TYR A 188 6.16 7.20 -9.72
CA TYR A 188 4.87 7.84 -9.47
C TYR A 188 4.03 7.92 -10.75
N GLY A 189 2.72 8.06 -10.59
CA GLY A 189 1.80 8.20 -11.71
C GLY A 189 0.39 8.56 -11.27
N LYS A 190 -0.43 9.01 -12.23
CA LYS A 190 -1.86 9.15 -11.99
C LYS A 190 -2.46 7.77 -11.74
N TYR A 191 -3.32 7.70 -10.73
CA TYR A 191 -4.09 6.48 -10.50
C TYR A 191 -5.03 6.21 -11.68
N SER A 192 -5.04 4.96 -12.11
CA SER A 192 -5.97 4.46 -13.13
C SER A 192 -6.36 3.03 -12.76
N PRO A 193 -7.64 2.74 -12.53
CA PRO A 193 -8.08 1.41 -12.09
C PRO A 193 -7.78 0.30 -13.11
N ILE A 194 -7.63 0.64 -14.41
CA ILE A 194 -7.28 -0.32 -15.47
C ILE A 194 -5.78 -0.55 -15.63
N LYS A 195 -4.94 0.31 -15.04
CA LYS A 195 -3.47 0.17 -15.07
C LYS A 195 -2.93 -0.37 -13.75
N ILE A 196 -3.55 0.02 -12.65
CA ILE A 196 -3.12 -0.29 -11.30
C ILE A 196 -4.02 -1.38 -10.77
N TYR A 197 -3.45 -2.54 -10.54
CA TYR A 197 -4.19 -3.71 -10.12
C TYR A 197 -5.36 -4.08 -11.06
N PRO A 198 -5.07 -4.30 -12.36
CA PRO A 198 -6.12 -4.47 -13.39
C PRO A 198 -6.91 -5.78 -13.27
N SER A 199 -6.40 -6.77 -12.53
CA SER A 199 -7.02 -8.08 -12.36
C SER A 199 -8.13 -8.10 -11.31
N SER A 200 -8.29 -7.03 -10.52
CA SER A 200 -9.30 -6.96 -9.48
C SER A 200 -10.72 -6.96 -10.05
N ARG A 201 -11.60 -7.71 -9.42
CA ARG A 201 -13.04 -7.77 -9.74
C ARG A 201 -13.76 -6.43 -9.63
N TYR A 202 -13.22 -5.47 -8.88
CA TYR A 202 -13.81 -4.14 -8.67
C TYR A 202 -13.46 -3.12 -9.75
N VAL A 203 -12.53 -3.44 -10.65
CA VAL A 203 -11.99 -2.49 -11.65
C VAL A 203 -13.08 -1.86 -12.50
N GLN A 204 -14.05 -2.65 -13.00
CA GLN A 204 -15.10 -2.13 -13.88
C GLN A 204 -16.04 -1.14 -13.16
N GLU A 205 -16.34 -1.37 -11.90
CA GLU A 205 -17.20 -0.48 -11.11
C GLU A 205 -16.47 0.83 -10.77
N ILE A 206 -15.22 0.74 -10.34
CA ILE A 206 -14.38 1.91 -10.06
C ILE A 206 -14.17 2.74 -11.33
N GLN A 207 -13.96 2.09 -12.47
CA GLN A 207 -13.75 2.77 -13.75
C GLN A 207 -14.92 3.68 -14.13
N LYS A 208 -16.16 3.24 -13.93
CA LYS A 208 -17.35 4.08 -14.16
C LYS A 208 -17.27 5.38 -13.36
N PHE A 209 -16.92 5.28 -12.08
CA PHE A 209 -16.79 6.44 -11.21
C PHE A 209 -15.68 7.42 -11.64
N TYR A 210 -14.61 6.91 -12.25
CA TYR A 210 -13.49 7.73 -12.76
C TYR A 210 -13.72 8.31 -14.14
N GLN A 211 -14.70 7.79 -14.93
CA GLN A 211 -15.05 8.31 -16.26
C GLN A 211 -16.09 9.43 -16.22
N ASP A 212 -16.93 9.50 -15.20
CA ASP A 212 -18.07 10.42 -15.12
C ASP A 212 -17.69 11.88 -14.73
N LYS A 213 -16.43 12.31 -14.98
CA LYS A 213 -16.01 13.71 -14.76
C LYS A 213 -15.09 14.22 -15.85
#